data_0e916848610e8ef41fe8448806bb2d6f
#
_entry.id   0e916848610e8ef41fe8448806bb2d6f
#
_cell.length_a   1.000
_cell.length_b   1.000
_cell.length_c   1.000
_cell.angle_alpha   90.00
_cell.angle_beta   90.00
_cell.angle_gamma   90.00
#
_symmetry.space_group_name_H-M   'P 1'
#
loop_
_entity.id
_entity.type
_entity.pdbx_description
1 polymer ?
#
loop_
_entity_poly.entity_id
_entity_poly.type
_entity_poly.pdbx_seq_one_letter_code
_entity_poly.pdbx_strand_id
1 'polypeptide(L)'
;MDQKKIRNFSIIAHIDHGKSTLADRLIEHTGTLTKREMEEQILDSMDLERERGITIKAQAVRSSYKAKNGEEYMLNFIDTPGHVDFTYEVSRALAACEGALLVIDASQGIEAQTLANVYLALDNDLEIIPVINKVDLPSADPERVKHEIEEVIGIDASEAVLTSAKTGLGIEDVLEAIVAKVPAPTGDSTAPLQALVFDSKFDAYKGVVLYVRVIDGFIKRGMKIRMMATNAEFEVTEVGVFKPNLVNVDSLEVGQVGFFAAAIKNVKDARVGDTVTDANNPAASALPGYRKATPMVFCGLYPVENSDYDNLRDALEKLQLNDASLVFEPETSVALGFGFRCGFLGLLHMDVIKERLEREYNLTLITTAPNVIYQVFRTNGDVELVDNPSNFPDPTVIEHVEEPYVNATIIVPKDYVGAVMELSQEKRGEYENMTYLDETRVMIHYALPLSEIIYDYFDRLKSVTRGYASLDYELAGYRTSSLVKVDILLNGDPVDALSAIVHREKATSRGRQLVEKLRSLIPRQMFEIPVQATIGTKVIARENVRAMRKDVLAKCYGGDISRKRKLLEKQKEGKKRMKQVGSVELPQEAFMAILKMD
;
A
#
# COMPACT_ATOMS: atom_id res chain seq x y z
N MET A 1 -9.88 29.89 -20.61
CA MET A 1 -10.64 28.95 -21.47
C MET A 1 -12.04 28.82 -20.90
N ASP A 2 -13.07 28.61 -21.72
CA ASP A 2 -14.45 28.47 -21.21
C ASP A 2 -14.53 27.22 -20.29
N GLN A 3 -15.03 27.39 -19.07
CA GLN A 3 -15.25 26.34 -18.07
C GLN A 3 -16.07 25.17 -18.64
N LYS A 4 -17.04 25.46 -19.52
CA LYS A 4 -17.88 24.46 -20.20
C LYS A 4 -17.09 23.46 -21.07
N LYS A 5 -15.86 23.84 -21.45
CA LYS A 5 -14.96 23.01 -22.28
C LYS A 5 -13.88 22.29 -21.49
N ILE A 6 -13.99 22.26 -20.18
CA ILE A 6 -13.09 21.49 -19.31
C ILE A 6 -13.73 20.15 -19.01
N ARG A 7 -12.92 19.07 -19.00
CA ARG A 7 -13.30 17.72 -18.58
C ARG A 7 -12.25 17.19 -17.64
N ASN A 8 -12.62 16.95 -16.40
CA ASN A 8 -11.75 16.33 -15.40
C ASN A 8 -12.23 14.90 -15.16
N PHE A 9 -11.39 13.93 -15.42
CA PHE A 9 -11.75 12.54 -15.27
C PHE A 9 -10.57 11.72 -14.77
N SER A 10 -10.88 10.58 -14.17
CA SER A 10 -9.92 9.59 -13.73
C SER A 10 -10.07 8.31 -14.54
N ILE A 11 -9.04 7.46 -14.52
CA ILE A 11 -9.08 6.13 -15.10
C ILE A 11 -9.01 5.11 -13.97
N ILE A 12 -10.07 4.34 -13.79
CA ILE A 12 -10.18 3.27 -12.80
C ILE A 12 -10.19 1.91 -13.50
N ALA A 13 -9.42 0.98 -12.98
CA ALA A 13 -9.30 -0.36 -13.54
C ALA A 13 -8.77 -1.35 -12.51
N HIS A 14 -9.01 -2.63 -12.75
CA HIS A 14 -8.25 -3.68 -12.07
C HIS A 14 -6.81 -3.73 -12.63
N ILE A 15 -5.89 -4.35 -11.85
CA ILE A 15 -4.52 -4.60 -12.28
C ILE A 15 -4.55 -5.40 -13.60
N ASP A 16 -3.66 -5.08 -14.53
CA ASP A 16 -3.53 -5.73 -15.84
C ASP A 16 -4.71 -5.55 -16.82
N HIS A 17 -5.76 -4.77 -16.51
CA HIS A 17 -6.83 -4.45 -17.47
C HIS A 17 -6.40 -3.46 -18.56
N GLY A 18 -5.16 -2.93 -18.50
CA GLY A 18 -4.58 -2.08 -19.53
C GLY A 18 -4.77 -0.58 -19.30
N LYS A 19 -4.94 -0.16 -18.03
CA LYS A 19 -5.09 1.23 -17.61
C LYS A 19 -3.96 2.13 -18.13
N SER A 20 -2.70 1.85 -17.79
CA SER A 20 -1.53 2.66 -18.18
C SER A 20 -1.35 2.69 -19.70
N THR A 21 -1.60 1.57 -20.39
CA THR A 21 -1.57 1.52 -21.86
C THR A 21 -2.66 2.40 -22.49
N LEU A 22 -3.86 2.43 -21.92
CA LEU A 22 -4.93 3.31 -22.38
C LEU A 22 -4.56 4.78 -22.15
N ALA A 23 -4.03 5.11 -20.98
CA ALA A 23 -3.54 6.45 -20.66
C ALA A 23 -2.49 6.95 -21.67
N ASP A 24 -1.50 6.10 -22.00
CA ASP A 24 -0.49 6.40 -23.02
C ASP A 24 -1.13 6.71 -24.38
N ARG A 25 -2.14 5.91 -24.80
CA ARG A 25 -2.84 6.14 -26.07
C ARG A 25 -3.66 7.44 -26.10
N LEU A 26 -4.29 7.81 -24.97
CA LEU A 26 -4.98 9.09 -24.85
C LEU A 26 -4.01 10.26 -24.99
N ILE A 27 -2.83 10.19 -24.36
CA ILE A 27 -1.76 11.20 -24.46
C ILE A 27 -1.23 11.30 -25.89
N GLU A 28 -0.97 10.14 -26.53
CA GLU A 28 -0.49 10.09 -27.93
C GLU A 28 -1.53 10.69 -28.88
N HIS A 29 -2.80 10.31 -28.77
CA HIS A 29 -3.87 10.74 -29.67
C HIS A 29 -4.18 12.23 -29.54
N THR A 30 -4.10 12.80 -28.34
CA THR A 30 -4.26 14.24 -28.10
C THR A 30 -3.04 15.06 -28.55
N GLY A 31 -1.94 14.41 -28.95
CA GLY A 31 -0.72 15.10 -29.37
C GLY A 31 -0.03 15.89 -28.26
N THR A 32 -0.29 15.54 -27.00
CA THR A 32 0.32 16.19 -25.83
C THR A 32 1.83 15.97 -25.81
N LEU A 33 2.28 14.82 -26.30
CA LEU A 33 3.67 14.47 -26.54
C LEU A 33 3.89 14.07 -28.00
N THR A 34 5.08 14.34 -28.50
CA THR A 34 5.49 13.85 -29.81
C THR A 34 5.82 12.36 -29.76
N LYS A 35 5.72 11.66 -30.89
CA LYS A 35 6.07 10.22 -30.97
C LYS A 35 7.50 9.88 -30.52
N ARG A 36 8.40 10.86 -30.48
CA ARG A 36 9.80 10.69 -30.03
C ARG A 36 9.96 10.83 -28.53
N GLU A 37 9.02 11.52 -27.88
CA GLU A 37 8.96 11.74 -26.42
C GLU A 37 8.10 10.70 -25.72
N MET A 38 7.32 9.91 -26.49
CA MET A 38 6.52 8.82 -25.95
C MET A 38 7.42 7.65 -25.52
N GLU A 39 7.32 7.29 -24.27
CA GLU A 39 7.84 6.06 -23.67
C GLU A 39 6.67 5.18 -23.25
N GLU A 40 6.87 3.89 -23.07
CA GLU A 40 5.86 3.01 -22.48
C GLU A 40 5.65 3.38 -21.02
N GLN A 41 4.38 3.42 -20.58
CA GLN A 41 3.97 3.79 -19.21
C GLN A 41 4.53 5.16 -18.78
N ILE A 42 4.30 6.18 -19.62
CA ILE A 42 4.90 7.51 -19.45
C ILE A 42 4.47 8.18 -18.13
N LEU A 43 3.31 7.80 -17.58
CA LEU A 43 2.81 8.31 -16.31
C LEU A 43 3.39 7.58 -15.11
N ASP A 44 3.86 6.35 -15.28
CA ASP A 44 4.53 5.60 -14.23
C ASP A 44 5.96 6.16 -14.07
N SER A 45 6.08 7.23 -13.27
CA SER A 45 7.30 8.03 -13.14
C SER A 45 8.37 7.40 -12.26
N MET A 46 8.02 6.40 -11.45
CA MET A 46 8.94 5.67 -10.59
C MET A 46 9.45 4.42 -11.30
N ASP A 47 10.75 4.11 -11.14
CA ASP A 47 11.31 2.85 -11.65
C ASP A 47 10.56 1.63 -11.07
N LEU A 48 10.14 1.72 -9.80
CA LEU A 48 9.34 0.69 -9.12
C LEU A 48 7.98 0.43 -9.77
N GLU A 49 7.30 1.47 -10.26
CA GLU A 49 6.02 1.34 -10.97
C GLU A 49 6.22 0.54 -12.25
N ARG A 50 7.25 0.88 -13.03
CA ARG A 50 7.61 0.21 -14.29
C ARG A 50 8.06 -1.23 -14.08
N GLU A 51 8.91 -1.49 -13.07
CA GLU A 51 9.40 -2.83 -12.75
C GLU A 51 8.29 -3.77 -12.29
N ARG A 52 7.34 -3.26 -11.49
CA ARG A 52 6.24 -4.03 -10.94
C ARG A 52 5.00 -4.06 -11.84
N GLY A 53 4.95 -3.20 -12.86
CA GLY A 53 3.80 -3.07 -13.76
C GLY A 53 2.55 -2.52 -13.09
N ILE A 54 2.70 -1.73 -12.01
CA ILE A 54 1.58 -1.17 -11.25
C ILE A 54 1.78 0.32 -11.04
N THR A 55 0.73 1.11 -11.14
CA THR A 55 0.73 2.51 -10.71
C THR A 55 0.65 2.57 -9.18
N ILE A 56 1.58 3.27 -8.56
CA ILE A 56 1.65 3.46 -7.10
C ILE A 56 1.09 4.82 -6.72
N LYS A 57 1.44 5.87 -7.48
CA LYS A 57 1.04 7.23 -7.20
C LYS A 57 0.20 7.81 -8.32
N ALA A 58 -0.87 8.53 -7.95
CA ALA A 58 -1.71 9.22 -8.91
C ALA A 58 -0.90 10.28 -9.68
N GLN A 59 -1.07 10.32 -11.01
CA GLN A 59 -0.43 11.30 -11.89
C GLN A 59 -1.49 12.08 -12.67
N ALA A 60 -1.36 13.40 -12.69
CA ALA A 60 -2.28 14.26 -13.43
C ALA A 60 -1.66 14.72 -14.75
N VAL A 61 -2.46 14.78 -15.81
CA VAL A 61 -2.03 15.30 -17.13
C VAL A 61 -3.12 16.18 -17.71
N ARG A 62 -2.70 17.34 -18.26
CA ARG A 62 -3.53 18.23 -19.03
C ARG A 62 -3.25 18.07 -20.52
N SER A 63 -4.28 17.71 -21.28
CA SER A 63 -4.25 17.60 -22.75
C SER A 63 -5.25 18.56 -23.39
N SER A 64 -5.03 18.90 -24.66
CA SER A 64 -6.00 19.60 -25.48
C SER A 64 -6.52 18.64 -26.54
N TYR A 65 -7.82 18.57 -26.72
CA TYR A 65 -8.46 17.69 -27.70
C TYR A 65 -9.45 18.46 -28.57
N LYS A 66 -9.28 18.36 -29.89
CA LYS A 66 -10.23 18.89 -30.85
C LYS A 66 -11.27 17.83 -31.22
N ALA A 67 -12.45 17.96 -30.66
CA ALA A 67 -13.53 16.99 -30.84
C ALA A 67 -14.14 17.03 -32.26
N LYS A 68 -14.90 16.00 -32.63
CA LYS A 68 -15.60 15.88 -33.92
C LYS A 68 -16.58 17.03 -34.17
N ASN A 69 -17.09 17.68 -33.14
CA ASN A 69 -17.93 18.90 -33.25
C ASN A 69 -17.14 20.14 -33.67
N GLY A 70 -15.82 20.05 -33.84
CA GLY A 70 -14.92 21.14 -34.21
C GLY A 70 -14.46 22.03 -33.06
N GLU A 71 -14.96 21.84 -31.85
CA GLU A 71 -14.56 22.57 -30.66
C GLU A 71 -13.32 21.96 -29.98
N GLU A 72 -12.55 22.81 -29.29
CA GLU A 72 -11.38 22.42 -28.54
C GLU A 72 -11.71 22.31 -27.05
N TYR A 73 -11.41 21.14 -26.46
CA TYR A 73 -11.65 20.83 -25.05
C TYR A 73 -10.33 20.67 -24.30
N MET A 74 -10.33 21.13 -23.04
CA MET A 74 -9.26 20.87 -22.10
C MET A 74 -9.59 19.59 -21.33
N LEU A 75 -8.76 18.57 -21.47
CA LEU A 75 -8.89 17.30 -20.80
C LEU A 75 -7.85 17.25 -19.68
N ASN A 76 -8.28 17.19 -18.43
CA ASN A 76 -7.43 16.91 -17.30
C ASN A 76 -7.75 15.49 -16.84
N PHE A 77 -6.85 14.58 -17.01
CA PHE A 77 -7.04 13.24 -16.49
C PHE A 77 -6.05 12.91 -15.39
N ILE A 78 -6.51 12.13 -14.41
CA ILE A 78 -5.73 11.70 -13.27
C ILE A 78 -5.67 10.18 -13.33
N ASP A 79 -4.47 9.65 -13.60
CA ASP A 79 -4.21 8.21 -13.53
C ASP A 79 -4.16 7.76 -12.07
N THR A 80 -4.84 6.66 -11.73
CA THR A 80 -4.97 6.17 -10.36
C THR A 80 -4.37 4.78 -10.19
N PRO A 81 -3.87 4.45 -8.98
CA PRO A 81 -3.51 3.06 -8.67
C PRO A 81 -4.68 2.09 -8.83
N GLY A 82 -4.37 0.84 -9.18
CA GLY A 82 -5.38 -0.22 -9.28
C GLY A 82 -5.40 -1.20 -8.09
N HIS A 83 -4.51 -1.08 -7.12
CA HIS A 83 -4.34 -2.02 -6.01
C HIS A 83 -5.05 -1.56 -4.74
N VAL A 84 -5.63 -2.52 -3.98
CA VAL A 84 -6.38 -2.24 -2.74
C VAL A 84 -5.60 -1.41 -1.71
N ASP A 85 -4.29 -1.64 -1.55
CA ASP A 85 -3.46 -0.87 -0.62
C ASP A 85 -3.42 0.63 -0.93
N PHE A 86 -3.73 1.03 -2.16
CA PHE A 86 -3.72 2.43 -2.61
C PHE A 86 -5.12 3.04 -2.78
N THR A 87 -6.15 2.44 -2.20
CA THR A 87 -7.54 2.93 -2.24
C THR A 87 -7.67 4.38 -1.77
N TYR A 88 -6.84 4.79 -0.82
CA TYR A 88 -6.77 6.17 -0.35
C TYR A 88 -6.29 7.14 -1.45
N GLU A 89 -5.29 6.76 -2.26
CA GLU A 89 -4.82 7.53 -3.42
C GLU A 89 -5.94 7.66 -4.47
N VAL A 90 -6.65 6.55 -4.73
CA VAL A 90 -7.80 6.52 -5.66
C VAL A 90 -8.88 7.50 -5.21
N SER A 91 -9.31 7.43 -3.97
CA SER A 91 -10.36 8.30 -3.41
C SER A 91 -10.02 9.79 -3.57
N ARG A 92 -8.76 10.18 -3.35
CA ARG A 92 -8.30 11.57 -3.51
C ARG A 92 -8.33 12.03 -4.96
N ALA A 93 -7.88 11.18 -5.87
CA ALA A 93 -7.89 11.48 -7.30
C ALA A 93 -9.32 11.64 -7.84
N LEU A 94 -10.22 10.74 -7.42
CA LEU A 94 -11.63 10.79 -7.82
C LEU A 94 -12.32 12.06 -7.35
N ALA A 95 -12.10 12.54 -6.13
CA ALA A 95 -12.69 13.78 -5.63
C ALA A 95 -12.22 15.04 -6.38
N ALA A 96 -11.19 14.95 -7.21
CA ALA A 96 -10.74 16.03 -8.08
C ALA A 96 -11.38 15.98 -9.49
N CYS A 97 -12.26 15.02 -9.75
CA CYS A 97 -12.84 14.73 -11.07
C CYS A 97 -14.37 14.88 -11.09
N GLU A 98 -14.94 14.98 -12.30
CA GLU A 98 -16.37 14.89 -12.59
C GLU A 98 -16.74 13.58 -13.26
N GLY A 99 -15.78 12.82 -13.77
CA GLY A 99 -16.04 11.54 -14.43
C GLY A 99 -14.95 10.52 -14.20
N ALA A 100 -15.27 9.25 -14.47
CA ALA A 100 -14.35 8.15 -14.39
C ALA A 100 -14.50 7.23 -15.61
N LEU A 101 -13.37 6.86 -16.23
CA LEU A 101 -13.33 5.79 -17.22
C LEU A 101 -13.17 4.46 -16.48
N LEU A 102 -14.16 3.59 -16.56
CA LEU A 102 -14.13 2.26 -16.00
C LEU A 102 -13.59 1.27 -17.04
N VAL A 103 -12.30 0.92 -16.93
CA VAL A 103 -11.63 0.05 -17.89
C VAL A 103 -11.73 -1.41 -17.45
N ILE A 104 -12.35 -2.24 -18.29
CA ILE A 104 -12.56 -3.67 -18.03
C ILE A 104 -11.96 -4.48 -19.18
N ASP A 105 -11.24 -5.55 -18.85
CA ASP A 105 -10.71 -6.51 -19.83
C ASP A 105 -11.84 -7.34 -20.44
N ALA A 106 -11.96 -7.34 -21.78
CA ALA A 106 -12.99 -8.08 -22.51
C ALA A 106 -12.94 -9.60 -22.30
N SER A 107 -11.82 -10.14 -21.83
CA SER A 107 -11.66 -11.57 -21.57
C SER A 107 -11.89 -11.95 -20.11
N GLN A 108 -11.48 -11.08 -19.16
CA GLN A 108 -11.57 -11.35 -17.73
C GLN A 108 -12.91 -10.89 -17.13
N GLY A 109 -13.43 -9.72 -17.59
CA GLY A 109 -14.65 -9.12 -17.05
C GLY A 109 -14.42 -8.39 -15.72
N ILE A 110 -15.46 -8.35 -14.86
CA ILE A 110 -15.43 -7.65 -13.58
C ILE A 110 -14.60 -8.44 -12.56
N GLU A 111 -13.75 -7.74 -11.84
CA GLU A 111 -12.90 -8.22 -10.75
C GLU A 111 -13.23 -7.50 -9.43
N ALA A 112 -12.80 -8.02 -8.26
CA ALA A 112 -13.15 -7.46 -6.96
C ALA A 112 -12.76 -5.98 -6.81
N GLN A 113 -11.56 -5.61 -7.24
CA GLN A 113 -11.09 -4.21 -7.20
C GLN A 113 -11.87 -3.30 -8.17
N THR A 114 -12.42 -3.84 -9.25
CA THR A 114 -13.30 -3.09 -10.16
C THR A 114 -14.51 -2.56 -9.39
N LEU A 115 -15.16 -3.42 -8.61
CA LEU A 115 -16.32 -3.06 -7.79
C LEU A 115 -15.98 -2.01 -6.74
N ALA A 116 -14.89 -2.19 -6.00
CA ALA A 116 -14.45 -1.24 -4.99
C ALA A 116 -14.21 0.15 -5.58
N ASN A 117 -13.51 0.23 -6.72
CA ASN A 117 -13.24 1.50 -7.40
C ASN A 117 -14.52 2.16 -7.96
N VAL A 118 -15.49 1.36 -8.42
CA VAL A 118 -16.79 1.87 -8.88
C VAL A 118 -17.56 2.49 -7.70
N TYR A 119 -17.62 1.82 -6.56
CA TYR A 119 -18.29 2.39 -5.37
C TYR A 119 -17.64 3.69 -4.92
N LEU A 120 -16.30 3.77 -4.94
CA LEU A 120 -15.60 5.03 -4.66
C LEU A 120 -15.94 6.15 -5.65
N ALA A 121 -16.12 5.82 -6.93
CA ALA A 121 -16.52 6.79 -7.96
C ALA A 121 -17.96 7.26 -7.73
N LEU A 122 -18.88 6.35 -7.39
CA LEU A 122 -20.27 6.67 -7.04
C LEU A 122 -20.39 7.52 -5.77
N ASP A 123 -19.59 7.22 -4.73
CA ASP A 123 -19.53 8.01 -3.50
C ASP A 123 -19.08 9.47 -3.74
N ASN A 124 -18.38 9.72 -4.85
CA ASN A 124 -17.97 11.05 -5.29
C ASN A 124 -18.89 11.64 -6.38
N ASP A 125 -20.06 11.06 -6.64
CA ASP A 125 -21.04 11.51 -7.65
C ASP A 125 -20.45 11.62 -9.08
N LEU A 126 -19.50 10.75 -9.46
CA LEU A 126 -18.86 10.79 -10.76
C LEU A 126 -19.70 10.13 -11.85
N GLU A 127 -19.68 10.72 -13.05
CA GLU A 127 -20.17 10.05 -14.26
C GLU A 127 -19.23 8.93 -14.67
N ILE A 128 -19.71 7.69 -14.71
CA ILE A 128 -18.90 6.52 -15.02
C ILE A 128 -19.11 6.10 -16.48
N ILE A 129 -18.04 6.06 -17.25
CA ILE A 129 -18.03 5.64 -18.65
C ILE A 129 -17.39 4.25 -18.76
N PRO A 130 -18.16 3.19 -19.05
CA PRO A 130 -17.59 1.86 -19.28
C PRO A 130 -16.75 1.81 -20.56
N VAL A 131 -15.52 1.30 -20.44
CA VAL A 131 -14.58 1.07 -21.54
C VAL A 131 -14.13 -0.39 -21.50
N ILE A 132 -14.56 -1.17 -22.49
CA ILE A 132 -14.21 -2.59 -22.60
C ILE A 132 -12.93 -2.70 -23.45
N ASN A 133 -11.83 -3.01 -22.81
CA ASN A 133 -10.50 -3.05 -23.42
C ASN A 133 -10.08 -4.47 -23.82
N LYS A 134 -9.02 -4.56 -24.62
CA LYS A 134 -8.43 -5.80 -25.14
C LYS A 134 -9.39 -6.62 -26.04
N VAL A 135 -10.24 -5.93 -26.78
CA VAL A 135 -11.15 -6.60 -27.73
C VAL A 135 -10.43 -7.32 -28.90
N ASP A 136 -9.12 -7.10 -29.04
CA ASP A 136 -8.23 -7.77 -29.98
C ASP A 136 -7.87 -9.20 -29.57
N LEU A 137 -8.13 -9.60 -28.33
CA LEU A 137 -7.81 -10.94 -27.85
C LEU A 137 -8.80 -11.98 -28.41
N PRO A 138 -8.32 -13.20 -28.77
CA PRO A 138 -9.21 -14.27 -29.23
C PRO A 138 -10.26 -14.74 -28.21
N SER A 139 -9.98 -14.51 -26.91
CA SER A 139 -10.85 -14.83 -25.78
C SER A 139 -11.78 -13.68 -25.37
N ALA A 140 -11.75 -12.56 -26.11
CA ALA A 140 -12.58 -11.40 -25.80
C ALA A 140 -14.06 -11.69 -26.05
N ASP A 141 -14.90 -11.36 -25.06
CA ASP A 141 -16.36 -11.44 -25.16
C ASP A 141 -17.00 -10.15 -24.61
N PRO A 142 -17.04 -9.09 -25.44
CA PRO A 142 -17.56 -7.79 -25.02
C PRO A 142 -19.04 -7.82 -24.60
N GLU A 143 -19.86 -8.64 -25.23
CA GLU A 143 -21.30 -8.69 -24.91
C GLU A 143 -21.54 -9.34 -23.54
N ARG A 144 -20.79 -10.37 -23.19
CA ARG A 144 -20.79 -10.93 -21.85
C ARG A 144 -20.40 -9.87 -20.81
N VAL A 145 -19.33 -9.11 -21.08
CA VAL A 145 -18.84 -8.08 -20.15
C VAL A 145 -19.85 -6.93 -20.00
N LYS A 146 -20.55 -6.51 -21.07
CA LYS A 146 -21.64 -5.53 -20.96
C LYS A 146 -22.74 -6.03 -20.02
N HIS A 147 -23.16 -7.27 -20.20
CA HIS A 147 -24.19 -7.87 -19.35
C HIS A 147 -23.74 -7.95 -17.87
N GLU A 148 -22.48 -8.29 -17.62
CA GLU A 148 -21.92 -8.27 -16.25
C GLU A 148 -21.94 -6.85 -15.63
N ILE A 149 -21.59 -5.81 -16.41
CA ILE A 149 -21.63 -4.42 -15.92
C ILE A 149 -23.05 -4.05 -15.51
N GLU A 150 -24.05 -4.41 -16.34
CA GLU A 150 -25.45 -4.10 -16.06
C GLU A 150 -26.00 -4.87 -14.86
N GLU A 151 -25.72 -6.17 -14.74
CA GLU A 151 -26.25 -7.00 -13.66
C GLU A 151 -25.52 -6.81 -12.32
N VAL A 152 -24.19 -6.67 -12.36
CA VAL A 152 -23.37 -6.66 -11.13
C VAL A 152 -23.18 -5.24 -10.60
N ILE A 153 -22.96 -4.27 -11.50
CA ILE A 153 -22.72 -2.87 -11.12
C ILE A 153 -24.01 -2.04 -11.16
N GLY A 154 -24.92 -2.38 -12.08
CA GLY A 154 -26.16 -1.63 -12.28
C GLY A 154 -26.01 -0.38 -13.14
N ILE A 155 -24.94 -0.27 -13.94
CA ILE A 155 -24.67 0.84 -14.85
C ILE A 155 -25.04 0.39 -16.27
N ASP A 156 -25.72 1.26 -17.06
CA ASP A 156 -26.01 1.00 -18.46
C ASP A 156 -24.71 0.85 -19.27
N ALA A 157 -24.49 -0.33 -19.83
CA ALA A 157 -23.33 -0.66 -20.65
C ALA A 157 -23.65 -0.79 -22.14
N SER A 158 -24.89 -0.47 -22.58
CA SER A 158 -25.31 -0.54 -23.98
C SER A 158 -24.41 0.29 -24.91
N GLU A 159 -23.96 1.45 -24.42
CA GLU A 159 -23.04 2.37 -25.10
C GLU A 159 -21.58 2.26 -24.59
N ALA A 160 -21.19 1.13 -24.00
CA ALA A 160 -19.81 0.93 -23.58
C ALA A 160 -18.84 1.02 -24.77
N VAL A 161 -17.75 1.75 -24.59
CA VAL A 161 -16.76 1.94 -25.67
C VAL A 161 -15.86 0.72 -25.78
N LEU A 162 -15.80 0.13 -26.97
CA LEU A 162 -14.97 -1.04 -27.27
C LEU A 162 -13.58 -0.59 -27.74
N THR A 163 -12.52 -1.03 -27.04
CA THR A 163 -11.16 -0.59 -27.30
C THR A 163 -10.15 -1.73 -27.33
N SER A 164 -9.05 -1.48 -28.02
CA SER A 164 -7.78 -2.17 -27.82
C SER A 164 -6.69 -1.11 -27.67
N ALA A 165 -6.31 -0.83 -26.43
CA ALA A 165 -5.22 0.11 -26.13
C ALA A 165 -3.91 -0.33 -26.82
N LYS A 166 -3.69 -1.64 -26.97
CA LYS A 166 -2.51 -2.19 -27.65
C LYS A 166 -2.46 -1.81 -29.13
N THR A 167 -3.58 -1.91 -29.84
CA THR A 167 -3.65 -1.66 -31.31
C THR A 167 -4.04 -0.22 -31.64
N GLY A 168 -4.55 0.55 -30.66
CA GLY A 168 -5.10 1.90 -30.86
C GLY A 168 -6.55 1.94 -31.34
N LEU A 169 -7.24 0.79 -31.39
CA LEU A 169 -8.65 0.72 -31.78
C LEU A 169 -9.55 1.40 -30.75
N GLY A 170 -10.51 2.22 -31.19
CA GLY A 170 -11.54 2.83 -30.33
C GLY A 170 -11.05 4.00 -29.45
N ILE A 171 -9.80 4.45 -29.54
CA ILE A 171 -9.25 5.52 -28.70
C ILE A 171 -9.97 6.86 -28.95
N GLU A 172 -10.23 7.19 -30.22
CA GLU A 172 -10.99 8.40 -30.57
C GLU A 172 -12.41 8.36 -29.99
N ASP A 173 -13.05 7.20 -30.00
CA ASP A 173 -14.39 7.04 -29.45
C ASP A 173 -14.42 7.20 -27.92
N VAL A 174 -13.35 6.79 -27.21
CA VAL A 174 -13.19 7.10 -25.78
C VAL A 174 -13.11 8.62 -25.56
N LEU A 175 -12.32 9.37 -26.36
CA LEU A 175 -12.20 10.82 -26.24
C LEU A 175 -13.53 11.53 -26.52
N GLU A 176 -14.27 11.09 -27.55
CA GLU A 176 -15.61 11.62 -27.84
C GLU A 176 -16.62 11.30 -26.72
N ALA A 177 -16.56 10.10 -26.13
CA ALA A 177 -17.40 9.74 -25.00
C ALA A 177 -17.09 10.63 -23.76
N ILE A 178 -15.81 10.92 -23.50
CA ILE A 178 -15.40 11.85 -22.42
C ILE A 178 -16.01 13.24 -22.65
N VAL A 179 -15.88 13.77 -23.87
CA VAL A 179 -16.43 15.10 -24.23
C VAL A 179 -17.94 15.15 -24.07
N ALA A 180 -18.63 14.07 -24.49
CA ALA A 180 -20.09 13.99 -24.50
C ALA A 180 -20.70 13.74 -23.11
N LYS A 181 -20.11 12.84 -22.32
CA LYS A 181 -20.72 12.31 -21.08
C LYS A 181 -20.16 12.96 -19.81
N VAL A 182 -18.84 13.22 -19.71
CA VAL A 182 -18.29 13.86 -18.50
C VAL A 182 -18.82 15.28 -18.38
N PRO A 183 -19.47 15.64 -17.25
CA PRO A 183 -19.96 17.01 -17.07
C PRO A 183 -18.81 18.02 -16.96
N ALA A 184 -19.09 19.27 -17.35
CA ALA A 184 -18.14 20.34 -17.11
C ALA A 184 -18.10 20.68 -15.61
N PRO A 185 -16.92 21.09 -15.08
CA PRO A 185 -16.81 21.49 -13.70
C PRO A 185 -17.72 22.68 -13.39
N THR A 186 -18.30 22.68 -12.19
CA THR A 186 -19.09 23.78 -11.64
C THR A 186 -18.22 24.71 -10.81
N GLY A 187 -18.69 25.93 -10.50
CA GLY A 187 -18.01 26.89 -9.64
C GLY A 187 -18.13 28.34 -10.17
N ASP A 188 -17.81 29.31 -9.28
CA ASP A 188 -17.90 30.73 -9.54
C ASP A 188 -16.50 31.40 -9.53
N SER A 189 -16.09 31.94 -10.67
CA SER A 189 -14.81 32.63 -10.82
C SER A 189 -14.71 33.94 -10.02
N THR A 190 -15.84 34.50 -9.59
CA THR A 190 -15.92 35.75 -8.82
C THR A 190 -16.00 35.53 -7.30
N ALA A 191 -16.24 34.30 -6.89
CA ALA A 191 -16.27 33.90 -5.48
C ALA A 191 -14.86 33.92 -4.85
N PRO A 192 -14.75 33.97 -3.52
CA PRO A 192 -13.49 33.75 -2.83
C PRO A 192 -12.85 32.43 -3.22
N LEU A 193 -11.53 32.41 -3.33
CA LEU A 193 -10.79 31.21 -3.69
C LEU A 193 -11.11 30.02 -2.77
N GLN A 194 -11.51 28.91 -3.37
CA GLN A 194 -11.53 27.58 -2.76
C GLN A 194 -10.84 26.60 -3.72
N ALA A 195 -9.70 26.06 -3.28
CA ALA A 195 -9.01 25.02 -4.03
C ALA A 195 -8.72 23.83 -3.12
N LEU A 196 -9.04 22.64 -3.62
CA LEU A 196 -8.82 21.38 -2.93
C LEU A 196 -7.39 20.87 -3.19
N VAL A 197 -6.63 20.60 -2.15
CA VAL A 197 -5.32 19.95 -2.27
C VAL A 197 -5.55 18.44 -2.37
N PHE A 198 -5.36 17.84 -3.55
CA PHE A 198 -5.55 16.40 -3.72
C PHE A 198 -4.25 15.60 -3.63
N ASP A 199 -3.08 16.23 -3.84
CA ASP A 199 -1.77 15.60 -3.66
C ASP A 199 -0.68 16.64 -3.38
N SER A 200 0.53 16.17 -3.01
CA SER A 200 1.70 17.02 -2.80
C SER A 200 2.99 16.29 -3.16
N LYS A 201 4.00 17.07 -3.57
CA LYS A 201 5.34 16.56 -3.87
C LYS A 201 6.38 17.48 -3.26
N PHE A 202 7.38 16.91 -2.63
CA PHE A 202 8.54 17.67 -2.20
C PHE A 202 9.55 17.81 -3.34
N ASP A 203 9.95 19.03 -3.63
CA ASP A 203 11.00 19.35 -4.57
C ASP A 203 12.14 20.05 -3.81
N ALA A 204 13.38 19.60 -4.01
CA ALA A 204 14.55 20.13 -3.28
C ALA A 204 14.80 21.63 -3.50
N TYR A 205 14.32 22.18 -4.61
CA TYR A 205 14.52 23.59 -4.99
C TYR A 205 13.29 24.46 -4.71
N LYS A 206 12.09 23.92 -4.89
CA LYS A 206 10.81 24.66 -4.78
C LYS A 206 10.14 24.48 -3.42
N GLY A 207 10.60 23.54 -2.61
CA GLY A 207 9.92 23.11 -1.38
C GLY A 207 8.72 22.23 -1.69
N VAL A 208 7.64 22.36 -0.92
CA VAL A 208 6.41 21.60 -1.15
C VAL A 208 5.66 22.18 -2.34
N VAL A 209 5.43 21.37 -3.36
CA VAL A 209 4.57 21.64 -4.51
C VAL A 209 3.22 20.99 -4.25
N LEU A 210 2.16 21.79 -4.19
CA LEU A 210 0.80 21.35 -3.92
C LEU A 210 0.03 21.15 -5.22
N TYR A 211 -0.60 19.99 -5.37
CA TYR A 211 -1.47 19.64 -6.50
C TYR A 211 -2.90 19.98 -6.13
N VAL A 212 -3.52 20.84 -6.91
CA VAL A 212 -4.82 21.41 -6.56
C VAL A 212 -5.82 21.34 -7.68
N ARG A 213 -7.08 21.23 -7.29
CA ARG A 213 -8.25 21.52 -8.09
C ARG A 213 -8.90 22.81 -7.61
N VAL A 214 -9.00 23.81 -8.48
CA VAL A 214 -9.72 25.06 -8.18
C VAL A 214 -11.23 24.82 -8.32
N ILE A 215 -11.96 24.98 -7.23
CA ILE A 215 -13.42 24.86 -7.19
C ILE A 215 -14.04 26.24 -7.47
N ASP A 216 -13.66 27.27 -6.69
CA ASP A 216 -14.11 28.65 -6.85
C ASP A 216 -12.92 29.61 -6.90
N GLY A 217 -13.11 30.77 -7.54
CA GLY A 217 -12.08 31.78 -7.64
C GLY A 217 -10.93 31.42 -8.58
N PHE A 218 -9.73 31.85 -8.23
CA PHE A 218 -8.51 31.56 -9.01
C PHE A 218 -7.26 31.60 -8.13
N ILE A 219 -6.17 30.97 -8.59
CA ILE A 219 -4.83 31.06 -8.00
C ILE A 219 -3.89 31.70 -9.01
N LYS A 220 -3.08 32.68 -8.58
CA LYS A 220 -2.04 33.30 -9.40
C LYS A 220 -0.75 33.53 -8.62
N ARG A 221 0.35 33.69 -9.34
CA ARG A 221 1.64 34.04 -8.76
C ARG A 221 1.58 35.35 -7.96
N GLY A 222 2.25 35.42 -6.80
CA GLY A 222 2.28 36.58 -5.89
C GLY A 222 1.05 36.72 -5.01
N MET A 223 0.06 35.83 -5.12
CA MET A 223 -1.13 35.83 -4.27
C MET A 223 -0.76 35.29 -2.88
N LYS A 224 -1.29 35.92 -1.82
CA LYS A 224 -1.20 35.37 -0.47
C LYS A 224 -2.34 34.41 -0.25
N ILE A 225 -1.99 33.17 0.03
CA ILE A 225 -2.93 32.08 0.31
C ILE A 225 -2.89 31.69 1.79
N ARG A 226 -3.99 31.11 2.26
CA ARG A 226 -4.12 30.53 3.59
C ARG A 226 -4.57 29.07 3.45
N MET A 227 -3.89 28.18 4.16
CA MET A 227 -4.31 26.80 4.37
C MET A 227 -5.37 26.79 5.47
N MET A 228 -6.59 26.32 5.18
CA MET A 228 -7.71 26.48 6.13
C MET A 228 -7.61 25.55 7.34
N ALA A 229 -6.99 24.38 7.21
CA ALA A 229 -6.83 23.44 8.33
C ALA A 229 -5.75 23.87 9.33
N THR A 230 -4.68 24.53 8.87
CA THR A 230 -3.54 24.93 9.72
C THR A 230 -3.50 26.42 10.00
N ASN A 231 -4.28 27.22 9.29
CA ASN A 231 -4.23 28.69 9.28
C ASN A 231 -2.86 29.27 8.88
N ALA A 232 -1.99 28.47 8.28
CA ALA A 232 -0.70 28.93 7.80
C ALA A 232 -0.86 29.74 6.51
N GLU A 233 -0.13 30.87 6.41
CA GLU A 233 -0.19 31.76 5.25
C GLU A 233 1.11 31.73 4.48
N PHE A 234 1.00 31.72 3.15
CA PHE A 234 2.14 31.66 2.24
C PHE A 234 1.91 32.55 1.03
N GLU A 235 2.99 32.94 0.37
CA GLU A 235 2.92 33.63 -0.92
C GLU A 235 3.20 32.64 -2.04
N VAL A 236 2.32 32.61 -3.04
CA VAL A 236 2.46 31.73 -4.21
C VAL A 236 3.63 32.20 -5.08
N THR A 237 4.67 31.38 -5.19
CA THR A 237 5.87 31.66 -5.98
C THR A 237 5.74 31.22 -7.44
N GLU A 238 5.10 30.08 -7.67
CA GLU A 238 4.87 29.49 -8.99
C GLU A 238 3.47 28.90 -9.07
N VAL A 239 2.88 28.94 -10.26
CA VAL A 239 1.61 28.29 -10.62
C VAL A 239 1.84 27.55 -11.93
N GLY A 240 1.28 26.37 -12.09
CA GLY A 240 1.47 25.61 -13.31
C GLY A 240 0.51 24.46 -13.51
N VAL A 241 0.72 23.72 -14.59
CA VAL A 241 -0.10 22.59 -15.04
C VAL A 241 0.79 21.40 -15.38
N PHE A 242 0.18 20.24 -15.43
CA PHE A 242 0.83 18.99 -15.76
C PHE A 242 0.70 18.72 -17.27
N LYS A 243 1.79 18.95 -17.99
CA LYS A 243 1.98 18.38 -19.34
C LYS A 243 3.18 17.48 -19.18
N PRO A 244 3.10 16.16 -19.29
CA PRO A 244 3.96 15.20 -18.58
C PRO A 244 5.07 15.82 -17.68
N ASN A 245 5.62 16.92 -18.06
CA ASN A 245 6.46 17.81 -17.24
C ASN A 245 5.66 18.99 -16.69
N LEU A 246 6.08 19.53 -15.55
CA LEU A 246 5.51 20.73 -14.96
C LEU A 246 5.73 21.95 -15.85
N VAL A 247 4.65 22.62 -16.26
CA VAL A 247 4.70 23.82 -17.09
C VAL A 247 4.05 24.99 -16.36
N ASN A 248 4.79 26.06 -16.18
CA ASN A 248 4.28 27.26 -15.50
C ASN A 248 3.22 27.98 -16.37
N VAL A 249 2.19 28.49 -15.68
CA VAL A 249 1.13 29.32 -16.25
C VAL A 249 0.92 30.56 -15.38
N ASP A 250 0.20 31.56 -15.89
CA ASP A 250 -0.05 32.81 -15.15
C ASP A 250 -1.03 32.60 -14.00
N SER A 251 -2.06 31.78 -14.21
CA SER A 251 -3.11 31.50 -13.23
C SER A 251 -3.73 30.12 -13.44
N LEU A 252 -4.36 29.60 -12.39
CA LEU A 252 -5.34 28.51 -12.44
C LEU A 252 -6.71 29.08 -12.12
N GLU A 253 -7.68 28.82 -12.97
CA GLU A 253 -9.05 29.28 -12.88
C GLU A 253 -9.99 28.16 -12.43
N VAL A 254 -11.25 28.53 -12.16
CA VAL A 254 -12.32 27.59 -11.78
C VAL A 254 -12.34 26.35 -12.67
N GLY A 255 -12.45 25.19 -12.06
CA GLY A 255 -12.50 23.89 -12.71
C GLY A 255 -11.14 23.34 -13.18
N GLN A 256 -10.07 24.13 -13.09
CA GLN A 256 -8.76 23.68 -13.55
C GLN A 256 -8.02 22.87 -12.49
N VAL A 257 -7.31 21.84 -12.97
CA VAL A 257 -6.35 21.05 -12.21
C VAL A 257 -4.94 21.53 -12.53
N GLY A 258 -4.12 21.69 -11.51
CA GLY A 258 -2.75 22.14 -11.68
C GLY A 258 -1.97 22.09 -10.35
N PHE A 259 -0.87 22.81 -10.31
CA PHE A 259 -0.03 22.89 -9.13
C PHE A 259 0.34 24.34 -8.79
N PHE A 260 0.70 24.55 -7.53
CA PHE A 260 1.43 25.76 -7.14
C PHE A 260 2.54 25.41 -6.13
N ALA A 261 3.54 26.27 -6.07
CA ALA A 261 4.58 26.27 -5.04
C ALA A 261 4.50 27.58 -4.26
N ALA A 262 4.75 27.52 -2.95
CA ALA A 262 4.66 28.67 -2.06
C ALA A 262 5.78 28.68 -0.99
N ALA A 263 6.96 28.13 -1.32
CA ALA A 263 8.12 28.01 -0.45
C ALA A 263 7.80 27.43 0.95
N ILE A 264 6.87 26.52 1.02
CA ILE A 264 6.47 25.82 2.24
C ILE A 264 7.61 24.90 2.65
N LYS A 265 8.17 25.14 3.83
CA LYS A 265 9.31 24.38 4.36
C LYS A 265 8.89 23.27 5.32
N ASN A 266 7.80 23.51 6.05
CA ASN A 266 7.29 22.55 7.02
C ASN A 266 6.06 21.87 6.43
N VAL A 267 6.15 20.56 6.29
CA VAL A 267 5.10 19.70 5.73
C VAL A 267 3.83 19.71 6.53
N LYS A 268 3.96 19.85 7.83
CA LYS A 268 2.79 19.89 8.73
C LYS A 268 1.87 21.07 8.43
N ASP A 269 2.37 22.09 7.72
CA ASP A 269 1.62 23.28 7.35
C ASP A 269 0.80 23.10 6.06
N ALA A 270 1.11 22.07 5.27
CA ALA A 270 0.41 21.77 4.01
C ALA A 270 -0.05 20.31 4.01
N ARG A 271 -1.33 20.08 4.23
CA ARG A 271 -1.90 18.74 4.29
C ARG A 271 -2.70 18.44 3.02
N VAL A 272 -2.58 17.21 2.54
CA VAL A 272 -3.48 16.71 1.51
C VAL A 272 -4.91 16.63 2.07
N GLY A 273 -5.88 17.09 1.29
CA GLY A 273 -7.27 17.25 1.73
C GLY A 273 -7.59 18.59 2.36
N ASP A 274 -6.61 19.50 2.50
CA ASP A 274 -6.87 20.85 2.96
C ASP A 274 -7.46 21.74 1.86
N THR A 275 -8.12 22.80 2.28
CA THR A 275 -8.64 23.85 1.41
C THR A 275 -7.69 25.04 1.41
N VAL A 276 -7.32 25.47 0.21
CA VAL A 276 -6.56 26.70 0.00
C VAL A 276 -7.52 27.83 -0.30
N THR A 277 -7.35 28.96 0.41
CA THR A 277 -8.14 30.18 0.20
C THR A 277 -7.24 31.42 0.08
N ASP A 278 -7.82 32.55 -0.40
CA ASP A 278 -7.12 33.83 -0.39
C ASP A 278 -7.00 34.36 1.05
N ALA A 279 -5.81 34.68 1.52
CA ALA A 279 -5.61 35.22 2.86
C ALA A 279 -6.28 36.59 3.05
N ASN A 280 -6.44 37.38 1.99
CA ASN A 280 -7.07 38.70 2.03
C ASN A 280 -8.60 38.68 1.88
N ASN A 281 -9.13 37.63 1.23
CA ASN A 281 -10.57 37.41 1.04
C ASN A 281 -10.90 35.94 1.22
N PRO A 282 -10.86 35.42 2.48
CA PRO A 282 -11.00 33.99 2.74
C PRO A 282 -12.44 33.51 2.49
N ALA A 283 -12.56 32.29 2.00
CA ALA A 283 -13.83 31.59 1.90
C ALA A 283 -14.42 31.33 3.30
N ALA A 284 -15.75 31.29 3.37
CA ALA A 284 -16.49 31.14 4.64
C ALA A 284 -16.33 29.75 5.27
N SER A 285 -16.16 28.71 4.45
CA SER A 285 -16.04 27.31 4.89
C SER A 285 -14.97 26.57 4.10
N ALA A 286 -14.34 25.58 4.71
CA ALA A 286 -13.49 24.63 4.00
C ALA A 286 -14.34 23.68 3.15
N LEU A 287 -13.75 23.16 2.08
CA LEU A 287 -14.31 22.06 1.30
C LEU A 287 -14.33 20.79 2.18
N PRO A 288 -15.23 19.84 1.90
CA PRO A 288 -15.15 18.51 2.51
C PRO A 288 -13.76 17.93 2.25
N GLY A 289 -13.01 17.72 3.32
CA GLY A 289 -11.68 17.11 3.23
C GLY A 289 -11.77 15.59 3.07
N TYR A 290 -10.64 14.96 2.80
CA TYR A 290 -10.55 13.50 2.77
C TYR A 290 -10.58 12.91 4.19
N ARG A 291 -11.13 11.71 4.33
CA ARG A 291 -10.93 10.91 5.53
C ARG A 291 -9.42 10.64 5.67
N LYS A 292 -8.90 10.74 6.90
CA LYS A 292 -7.49 10.38 7.13
C LYS A 292 -7.30 8.91 6.80
N ALA A 293 -6.23 8.61 6.06
CA ALA A 293 -5.81 7.23 5.89
C ALA A 293 -5.48 6.63 7.26
N THR A 294 -6.06 5.50 7.58
CA THR A 294 -5.76 4.76 8.81
C THR A 294 -4.82 3.62 8.45
N PRO A 295 -3.59 3.63 8.97
CA PRO A 295 -2.68 2.51 8.77
C PRO A 295 -3.26 1.22 9.32
N MET A 296 -3.11 0.14 8.57
CA MET A 296 -3.62 -1.19 8.94
C MET A 296 -2.49 -2.15 9.32
N VAL A 297 -1.29 -1.91 8.78
CA VAL A 297 -0.11 -2.76 8.96
C VAL A 297 1.01 -1.96 9.60
N PHE A 298 1.62 -2.50 10.64
CA PHE A 298 2.71 -1.84 11.36
C PHE A 298 3.95 -2.72 11.41
N CYS A 299 5.12 -2.14 11.13
CA CYS A 299 6.40 -2.81 11.35
C CYS A 299 7.46 -1.83 11.85
N GLY A 300 8.49 -2.37 12.50
CA GLY A 300 9.69 -1.61 12.84
C GLY A 300 10.66 -1.55 11.67
N LEU A 301 11.19 -0.37 11.37
CA LEU A 301 12.27 -0.15 10.42
C LEU A 301 13.52 0.28 11.17
N TYR A 302 14.60 -0.47 11.03
CA TYR A 302 15.86 -0.23 11.73
C TYR A 302 17.00 -0.14 10.71
N PRO A 303 17.89 0.86 10.81
CA PRO A 303 19.08 0.88 9.98
C PRO A 303 20.05 -0.22 10.43
N VAL A 304 20.76 -0.85 9.49
CA VAL A 304 21.79 -1.84 9.83
C VAL A 304 22.93 -1.18 10.61
N GLU A 305 23.31 0.03 10.22
CA GLU A 305 24.31 0.82 10.91
C GLU A 305 23.61 1.88 11.78
N ASN A 306 23.85 1.86 13.09
CA ASN A 306 23.24 2.84 14.03
C ASN A 306 23.53 4.30 13.69
N SER A 307 24.62 4.60 12.99
CA SER A 307 24.96 5.92 12.46
C SER A 307 23.95 6.46 11.45
N ASP A 308 23.18 5.60 10.80
CA ASP A 308 22.18 5.97 9.80
C ASP A 308 20.79 6.28 10.38
N TYR A 309 20.64 6.29 11.71
CA TYR A 309 19.37 6.62 12.37
C TYR A 309 18.82 7.99 11.97
N ASP A 310 19.67 9.03 12.00
CA ASP A 310 19.27 10.37 11.58
C ASP A 310 18.96 10.46 10.09
N ASN A 311 19.73 9.75 9.25
CA ASN A 311 19.46 9.64 7.81
C ASN A 311 18.12 8.97 7.54
N LEU A 312 17.78 7.92 8.29
CA LEU A 312 16.49 7.23 8.18
C LEU A 312 15.33 8.15 8.60
N ARG A 313 15.49 8.92 9.70
CA ARG A 313 14.47 9.89 10.13
C ARG A 313 14.20 10.91 9.02
N ASP A 314 15.26 11.54 8.48
CA ASP A 314 15.15 12.56 7.45
C ASP A 314 14.53 12.00 6.15
N ALA A 315 14.84 10.75 5.83
CA ALA A 315 14.25 10.05 4.68
C ALA A 315 12.75 9.78 4.89
N LEU A 316 12.36 9.29 6.08
CA LEU A 316 10.95 9.06 6.43
C LEU A 316 10.15 10.36 6.42
N GLU A 317 10.69 11.45 6.98
CA GLU A 317 10.07 12.78 6.92
C GLU A 317 9.84 13.23 5.47
N LYS A 318 10.82 13.07 4.59
CA LYS A 318 10.70 13.41 3.15
C LYS A 318 9.69 12.51 2.44
N LEU A 319 9.65 11.20 2.73
CA LEU A 319 8.65 10.31 2.14
C LEU A 319 7.24 10.64 2.60
N GLN A 320 7.05 10.97 3.88
CA GLN A 320 5.75 11.39 4.43
C GLN A 320 5.18 12.63 3.72
N LEU A 321 6.06 13.47 3.13
CA LEU A 321 5.67 14.60 2.29
C LEU A 321 4.96 14.19 1.01
N ASN A 322 5.47 13.10 0.44
CA ASN A 322 4.96 12.56 -0.82
C ASN A 322 3.87 11.52 -0.59
N ASP A 323 3.73 11.03 0.64
CA ASP A 323 2.80 9.97 1.03
C ASP A 323 2.17 10.29 2.40
N ALA A 324 1.01 10.94 2.36
CA ALA A 324 0.29 11.34 3.57
C ALA A 324 -0.27 10.17 4.40
N SER A 325 -0.23 8.94 3.86
CA SER A 325 -0.68 7.73 4.55
C SER A 325 0.41 7.11 5.43
N LEU A 326 1.68 7.42 5.17
CA LEU A 326 2.81 6.96 5.99
C LEU A 326 2.80 7.65 7.35
N VAL A 327 2.74 6.87 8.42
CA VAL A 327 2.95 7.35 9.78
C VAL A 327 4.17 6.66 10.38
N PHE A 328 4.91 7.37 11.21
CA PHE A 328 6.05 6.78 11.90
C PHE A 328 6.31 7.48 13.25
N GLU A 329 6.87 6.73 14.18
CA GLU A 329 7.29 7.21 15.48
C GLU A 329 8.60 6.52 15.89
N PRO A 330 9.44 7.18 16.72
CA PRO A 330 10.67 6.57 17.21
C PRO A 330 10.39 5.29 17.99
N GLU A 331 11.18 4.26 17.73
CA GLU A 331 11.11 2.97 18.42
C GLU A 331 12.52 2.50 18.82
N THR A 332 12.61 1.76 19.91
CA THR A 332 13.86 1.15 20.35
C THR A 332 13.65 -0.35 20.57
N SER A 333 14.51 -1.15 19.95
CA SER A 333 14.59 -2.58 20.16
C SER A 333 15.87 -2.94 20.89
N VAL A 334 15.78 -3.86 21.85
CA VAL A 334 16.97 -4.38 22.56
C VAL A 334 17.91 -5.10 21.60
N ALA A 335 17.36 -5.77 20.59
CA ALA A 335 18.12 -6.53 19.60
C ALA A 335 18.67 -5.68 18.45
N LEU A 336 17.92 -4.66 18.00
CA LEU A 336 18.19 -3.89 16.76
C LEU A 336 18.64 -2.45 17.01
N GLY A 337 18.54 -1.94 18.25
CA GLY A 337 18.89 -0.57 18.60
C GLY A 337 17.78 0.43 18.29
N PHE A 338 18.15 1.62 17.80
CA PHE A 338 17.21 2.70 17.49
C PHE A 338 16.66 2.56 16.07
N GLY A 339 15.35 2.77 15.92
CA GLY A 339 14.62 2.72 14.66
C GLY A 339 13.30 3.46 14.73
N PHE A 340 12.39 3.13 13.84
CA PHE A 340 11.07 3.73 13.78
C PHE A 340 10.00 2.66 13.63
N ARG A 341 8.91 2.80 14.40
CA ARG A 341 7.66 2.09 14.19
C ARG A 341 6.89 2.80 13.09
N CYS A 342 6.65 2.11 11.99
CA CYS A 342 5.98 2.66 10.82
C CYS A 342 4.64 1.99 10.59
N GLY A 343 3.63 2.78 10.22
CA GLY A 343 2.31 2.32 9.84
C GLY A 343 2.06 2.50 8.35
N PHE A 344 1.48 1.48 7.71
CA PHE A 344 1.25 1.36 6.29
C PHE A 344 -0.19 0.97 5.99
N LEU A 345 -0.67 1.26 4.77
CA LEU A 345 -2.01 0.88 4.33
C LEU A 345 -2.15 -0.63 4.11
N GLY A 346 -1.08 -1.28 3.68
CA GLY A 346 -1.02 -2.72 3.44
C GLY A 346 0.42 -3.19 3.22
N LEU A 347 0.60 -4.45 2.84
CA LEU A 347 1.93 -5.04 2.60
C LEU A 347 2.64 -4.47 1.39
N LEU A 348 1.93 -4.28 0.28
CA LEU A 348 2.51 -3.71 -0.92
C LEU A 348 2.99 -2.28 -0.65
N HIS A 349 2.21 -1.50 0.09
CA HIS A 349 2.61 -0.16 0.52
C HIS A 349 3.89 -0.20 1.38
N MET A 350 3.98 -1.13 2.34
CA MET A 350 5.18 -1.35 3.17
C MET A 350 6.40 -1.68 2.32
N ASP A 351 6.27 -2.59 1.37
CA ASP A 351 7.36 -3.00 0.47
C ASP A 351 7.84 -1.85 -0.42
N VAL A 352 6.90 -1.07 -0.96
CA VAL A 352 7.20 0.12 -1.78
C VAL A 352 7.98 1.15 -0.96
N ILE A 353 7.53 1.49 0.24
CA ILE A 353 8.21 2.47 1.11
C ILE A 353 9.62 1.98 1.49
N LYS A 354 9.76 0.71 1.87
CA LYS A 354 11.07 0.11 2.17
C LYS A 354 12.01 0.21 0.98
N GLU A 355 11.56 -0.20 -0.20
CA GLU A 355 12.38 -0.20 -1.41
C GLU A 355 12.76 1.22 -1.84
N ARG A 356 11.87 2.20 -1.66
CA ARG A 356 12.18 3.62 -1.86
C ARG A 356 13.24 4.14 -0.89
N LEU A 357 13.15 3.77 0.40
CA LEU A 357 14.18 4.11 1.39
C LEU A 357 15.55 3.53 1.02
N GLU A 358 15.58 2.29 0.53
CA GLU A 358 16.82 1.63 0.11
C GLU A 358 17.39 2.25 -1.17
N ARG A 359 16.57 2.53 -2.20
CA ARG A 359 17.04 3.02 -3.52
C ARG A 359 17.24 4.53 -3.57
N GLU A 360 16.27 5.33 -3.09
CA GLU A 360 16.31 6.79 -3.21
C GLU A 360 17.23 7.43 -2.16
N TYR A 361 17.37 6.80 -0.97
CA TYR A 361 18.15 7.33 0.15
C TYR A 361 19.38 6.48 0.50
N ASN A 362 19.63 5.40 -0.25
CA ASN A 362 20.78 4.51 -0.07
C ASN A 362 20.93 3.97 1.36
N LEU A 363 19.80 3.62 1.98
CA LEU A 363 19.75 3.04 3.32
C LEU A 363 19.71 1.52 3.24
N THR A 364 20.35 0.84 4.19
CA THR A 364 20.20 -0.61 4.36
C THR A 364 19.39 -0.86 5.62
N LEU A 365 18.21 -1.50 5.45
CA LEU A 365 17.20 -1.58 6.50
C LEU A 365 16.91 -3.01 6.94
N ILE A 366 16.65 -3.19 8.24
CA ILE A 366 16.06 -4.38 8.82
C ILE A 366 14.60 -4.06 9.11
N THR A 367 13.69 -4.91 8.63
CA THR A 367 12.26 -4.83 8.93
C THR A 367 11.85 -5.92 9.90
N THR A 368 11.08 -5.56 10.92
CA THR A 368 10.44 -6.56 11.78
C THR A 368 9.21 -7.14 11.10
N ALA A 369 8.64 -8.21 11.65
CA ALA A 369 7.40 -8.76 11.14
C ALA A 369 6.27 -7.72 11.19
N PRO A 370 5.44 -7.63 10.13
CA PRO A 370 4.29 -6.76 10.14
C PRO A 370 3.25 -7.26 11.15
N ASN A 371 2.61 -6.33 11.83
CA ASN A 371 1.57 -6.58 12.79
C ASN A 371 0.38 -5.66 12.53
N VAL A 372 -0.78 -6.04 13.08
CA VAL A 372 -1.98 -5.20 13.15
C VAL A 372 -2.07 -4.53 14.52
N ILE A 373 -2.98 -3.58 14.68
CA ILE A 373 -3.29 -3.02 16.00
C ILE A 373 -4.29 -3.94 16.68
N TYR A 374 -3.95 -4.40 17.88
CA TYR A 374 -4.85 -5.15 18.76
C TYR A 374 -5.42 -4.22 19.82
N GLN A 375 -6.68 -4.45 20.23
CA GLN A 375 -7.28 -3.80 21.40
C GLN A 375 -7.22 -4.77 22.57
N VAL A 376 -6.44 -4.39 23.59
CA VAL A 376 -6.27 -5.19 24.80
C VAL A 376 -7.10 -4.57 25.91
N PHE A 377 -8.12 -5.27 26.35
CA PHE A 377 -8.96 -4.88 27.47
C PHE A 377 -8.36 -5.41 28.77
N ARG A 378 -8.05 -4.51 29.67
CA ARG A 378 -7.46 -4.84 30.96
C ARG A 378 -8.53 -5.06 32.03
N THR A 379 -8.21 -5.88 33.00
CA THR A 379 -9.10 -6.17 34.15
C THR A 379 -9.47 -4.94 34.99
N ASN A 380 -8.75 -3.83 34.85
CA ASN A 380 -9.07 -2.53 35.49
C ASN A 380 -10.03 -1.66 34.65
N GLY A 381 -10.45 -2.13 33.48
CA GLY A 381 -11.36 -1.42 32.56
C GLY A 381 -10.66 -0.53 31.52
N ASP A 382 -9.33 -0.43 31.52
CA ASP A 382 -8.59 0.32 30.52
C ASP A 382 -8.51 -0.46 29.20
N VAL A 383 -8.52 0.25 28.08
CA VAL A 383 -8.30 -0.30 26.73
C VAL A 383 -6.97 0.22 26.21
N GLU A 384 -6.09 -0.69 25.89
CA GLU A 384 -4.76 -0.40 25.35
C GLU A 384 -4.66 -0.84 23.88
N LEU A 385 -4.19 0.06 23.01
CA LEU A 385 -3.90 -0.26 21.62
C LEU A 385 -2.47 -0.78 21.51
N VAL A 386 -2.33 -2.03 21.05
CA VAL A 386 -1.04 -2.71 20.95
C VAL A 386 -0.76 -3.04 19.49
N ASP A 387 0.20 -2.36 18.91
CA ASP A 387 0.72 -2.58 17.54
C ASP A 387 2.08 -3.29 17.54
N ASN A 388 2.81 -3.25 18.68
CA ASN A 388 4.09 -3.93 18.87
C ASN A 388 3.94 -5.08 19.87
N PRO A 389 4.31 -6.33 19.48
CA PRO A 389 4.26 -7.48 20.39
C PRO A 389 5.03 -7.28 21.70
N SER A 390 6.08 -6.44 21.71
CA SER A 390 6.87 -6.15 22.91
C SER A 390 6.05 -5.45 23.99
N ASN A 391 5.03 -4.67 23.60
CA ASN A 391 4.15 -3.93 24.47
C ASN A 391 2.93 -4.75 24.94
N PHE A 392 2.83 -6.03 24.51
CA PHE A 392 1.69 -6.88 24.91
C PHE A 392 1.73 -7.13 26.42
N PRO A 393 0.65 -6.78 27.17
CA PRO A 393 0.61 -6.89 28.62
C PRO A 393 0.74 -8.33 29.12
N ASP A 394 1.07 -8.46 30.42
CA ASP A 394 1.08 -9.78 31.07
C ASP A 394 -0.34 -10.40 31.04
N PRO A 395 -0.47 -11.70 30.73
CA PRO A 395 -1.77 -12.38 30.66
C PRO A 395 -2.65 -12.24 31.92
N THR A 396 -2.05 -11.98 33.09
CA THR A 396 -2.80 -11.85 34.36
C THR A 396 -3.61 -10.55 34.47
N VAL A 397 -3.25 -9.53 33.69
CA VAL A 397 -3.95 -8.23 33.67
C VAL A 397 -4.87 -8.05 32.46
N ILE A 398 -4.93 -9.06 31.58
CA ILE A 398 -5.77 -9.04 30.38
C ILE A 398 -7.12 -9.68 30.73
N GLU A 399 -8.20 -8.95 30.44
CA GLU A 399 -9.57 -9.48 30.46
C GLU A 399 -9.88 -10.23 29.16
N HIS A 400 -9.75 -9.55 28.02
CA HIS A 400 -9.85 -10.13 26.69
C HIS A 400 -9.05 -9.27 25.67
N VAL A 401 -8.87 -9.83 24.48
CA VAL A 401 -8.17 -9.15 23.37
C VAL A 401 -9.06 -9.17 22.15
N GLU A 402 -9.10 -8.05 21.43
CA GLU A 402 -9.79 -7.95 20.15
C GLU A 402 -8.79 -7.73 19.02
N GLU A 403 -9.04 -8.38 17.89
CA GLU A 403 -8.29 -8.21 16.67
C GLU A 403 -9.14 -7.58 15.55
N PRO A 404 -8.53 -6.81 14.63
CA PRO A 404 -9.25 -6.23 13.51
C PRO A 404 -9.67 -7.31 12.52
N TYR A 405 -10.93 -7.24 12.08
CA TYR A 405 -11.52 -8.07 11.04
C TYR A 405 -11.76 -7.24 9.79
N VAL A 406 -11.78 -7.91 8.66
CA VAL A 406 -12.14 -7.34 7.37
C VAL A 406 -13.24 -8.15 6.72
N ASN A 407 -14.09 -7.45 5.95
CA ASN A 407 -15.00 -8.06 4.98
C ASN A 407 -14.23 -8.25 3.69
N ALA A 408 -13.94 -9.49 3.34
CA ALA A 408 -13.19 -9.85 2.14
C ALA A 408 -14.15 -10.29 1.04
N THR A 409 -14.01 -9.68 -0.14
CA THR A 409 -14.71 -10.05 -1.37
C THR A 409 -13.75 -10.76 -2.31
N ILE A 410 -14.06 -12.01 -2.65
CA ILE A 410 -13.22 -12.86 -3.49
C ILE A 410 -14.01 -13.22 -4.73
N ILE A 411 -13.51 -12.87 -5.92
CA ILE A 411 -14.09 -13.32 -7.19
C ILE A 411 -13.18 -14.40 -7.78
N VAL A 412 -13.79 -15.53 -8.16
CA VAL A 412 -13.04 -16.71 -8.58
C VAL A 412 -13.89 -17.58 -9.52
N PRO A 413 -13.27 -18.31 -10.49
CA PRO A 413 -13.99 -19.33 -11.28
C PRO A 413 -14.55 -20.44 -10.38
N LYS A 414 -15.75 -20.93 -10.69
CA LYS A 414 -16.48 -21.93 -9.88
C LYS A 414 -15.67 -23.18 -9.53
N ASP A 415 -14.73 -23.58 -10.40
CA ASP A 415 -13.90 -24.76 -10.19
C ASP A 415 -12.95 -24.64 -9.00
N TYR A 416 -12.64 -23.42 -8.57
CA TYR A 416 -11.74 -23.13 -7.44
C TYR A 416 -12.45 -22.76 -6.15
N VAL A 417 -13.78 -22.69 -6.12
CA VAL A 417 -14.57 -22.32 -4.93
C VAL A 417 -14.17 -23.17 -3.72
N GLY A 418 -14.08 -24.49 -3.90
CA GLY A 418 -13.69 -25.41 -2.82
C GLY A 418 -12.30 -25.09 -2.24
N ALA A 419 -11.31 -24.81 -3.08
CA ALA A 419 -9.95 -24.45 -2.65
C ALA A 419 -9.91 -23.11 -1.91
N VAL A 420 -10.70 -22.13 -2.36
CA VAL A 420 -10.83 -20.83 -1.68
C VAL A 420 -11.50 -20.98 -0.32
N MET A 421 -12.56 -21.79 -0.22
CA MET A 421 -13.25 -22.05 1.04
C MET A 421 -12.33 -22.75 2.06
N GLU A 422 -11.57 -23.75 1.62
CA GLU A 422 -10.59 -24.45 2.47
C GLU A 422 -9.51 -23.50 2.98
N LEU A 423 -8.92 -22.69 2.09
CA LEU A 423 -7.92 -21.69 2.45
C LEU A 423 -8.48 -20.67 3.46
N SER A 424 -9.67 -20.12 3.19
CA SER A 424 -10.29 -19.11 4.06
C SER A 424 -10.61 -19.69 5.44
N GLN A 425 -11.08 -20.94 5.50
CA GLN A 425 -11.34 -21.63 6.77
C GLN A 425 -10.04 -21.90 7.53
N GLU A 426 -8.95 -22.31 6.87
CA GLU A 426 -7.63 -22.46 7.47
C GLU A 426 -7.16 -21.15 8.11
N LYS A 427 -7.50 -20.01 7.49
CA LYS A 427 -7.18 -18.66 7.95
C LYS A 427 -8.24 -18.07 8.90
N ARG A 428 -9.05 -18.89 9.55
CA ARG A 428 -10.08 -18.52 10.51
C ARG A 428 -11.19 -17.62 9.93
N GLY A 429 -11.39 -17.71 8.60
CA GLY A 429 -12.44 -16.96 7.93
C GLY A 429 -13.83 -17.51 8.25
N GLU A 430 -14.76 -16.59 8.48
CA GLU A 430 -16.17 -16.87 8.65
C GLU A 430 -16.88 -16.63 7.33
N TYR A 431 -17.46 -17.67 6.75
CA TYR A 431 -18.24 -17.58 5.51
C TYR A 431 -19.50 -16.76 5.74
N GLU A 432 -19.75 -15.77 4.88
CA GLU A 432 -20.95 -14.93 4.95
C GLU A 432 -21.96 -15.30 3.86
N ASN A 433 -21.57 -15.11 2.61
CA ASN A 433 -22.43 -15.44 1.46
C ASN A 433 -21.62 -15.72 0.19
N MET A 434 -22.32 -16.21 -0.83
CA MET A 434 -21.76 -16.49 -2.15
C MET A 434 -22.82 -16.17 -3.21
N THR A 435 -22.41 -15.43 -4.25
CA THR A 435 -23.25 -15.03 -5.37
C THR A 435 -22.60 -15.43 -6.67
N TYR A 436 -23.37 -16.05 -7.58
CA TYR A 436 -22.89 -16.32 -8.93
C TYR A 436 -22.95 -15.04 -9.75
N LEU A 437 -21.82 -14.62 -10.30
CA LEU A 437 -21.75 -13.48 -11.22
C LEU A 437 -22.20 -13.89 -12.62
N ASP A 438 -21.81 -15.08 -13.04
CA ASP A 438 -22.19 -15.72 -14.30
C ASP A 438 -22.12 -17.25 -14.16
N GLU A 439 -22.27 -18.00 -15.27
CA GLU A 439 -22.20 -19.46 -15.26
C GLU A 439 -20.84 -20.03 -14.85
N THR A 440 -19.78 -19.20 -14.89
CA THR A 440 -18.39 -19.62 -14.74
C THR A 440 -17.72 -19.05 -13.49
N ARG A 441 -18.20 -17.91 -12.96
CA ARG A 441 -17.54 -17.17 -11.87
C ARG A 441 -18.47 -16.92 -10.69
N VAL A 442 -17.85 -16.86 -9.52
CA VAL A 442 -18.53 -16.74 -8.23
C VAL A 442 -17.85 -15.64 -7.41
N MET A 443 -18.64 -14.83 -6.76
CA MET A 443 -18.23 -13.87 -5.75
C MET A 443 -18.54 -14.45 -4.37
N ILE A 444 -17.53 -14.51 -3.50
CA ILE A 444 -17.61 -15.09 -2.16
C ILE A 444 -17.25 -14.02 -1.15
N HIS A 445 -18.06 -13.88 -0.11
CA HIS A 445 -17.81 -12.97 1.00
C HIS A 445 -17.41 -13.73 2.26
N TYR A 446 -16.33 -13.26 2.87
CA TYR A 446 -15.79 -13.78 4.13
C TYR A 446 -15.48 -12.64 5.10
N ALA A 447 -15.78 -12.85 6.38
CA ALA A 447 -15.15 -12.07 7.44
C ALA A 447 -13.84 -12.77 7.84
N LEU A 448 -12.71 -12.08 7.66
CA LEU A 448 -11.37 -12.62 7.92
C LEU A 448 -10.62 -11.75 8.93
N PRO A 449 -9.84 -12.34 9.86
CA PRO A 449 -8.92 -11.56 10.67
C PRO A 449 -7.85 -10.91 9.79
N LEU A 450 -7.64 -9.60 9.93
CA LEU A 450 -6.65 -8.88 9.13
C LEU A 450 -5.25 -9.46 9.32
N SER A 451 -4.91 -9.91 10.54
CA SER A 451 -3.64 -10.55 10.85
C SER A 451 -3.34 -11.81 10.01
N GLU A 452 -4.36 -12.52 9.56
CA GLU A 452 -4.18 -13.72 8.72
C GLU A 452 -4.03 -13.36 7.23
N ILE A 453 -4.54 -12.19 6.81
CA ILE A 453 -4.43 -11.69 5.43
C ILE A 453 -3.02 -11.16 5.16
N ILE A 454 -2.46 -10.38 6.10
CA ILE A 454 -1.21 -9.67 5.90
C ILE A 454 0.03 -10.58 5.78
N TYR A 455 -0.04 -11.88 6.05
CA TYR A 455 1.14 -12.74 5.94
C TYR A 455 1.29 -13.39 4.56
N ASP A 456 0.34 -14.21 4.16
CA ASP A 456 0.49 -15.08 2.97
C ASP A 456 -0.83 -15.38 2.26
N TYR A 457 -1.95 -14.82 2.74
CA TYR A 457 -3.27 -15.17 2.20
C TYR A 457 -3.40 -14.87 0.71
N PHE A 458 -2.96 -13.69 0.26
CA PHE A 458 -3.06 -13.29 -1.14
C PHE A 458 -2.22 -14.19 -2.05
N ASP A 459 -0.98 -14.49 -1.66
CA ASP A 459 -0.08 -15.34 -2.44
C ASP A 459 -0.62 -16.78 -2.52
N ARG A 460 -1.12 -17.30 -1.40
CA ARG A 460 -1.76 -18.62 -1.36
C ARG A 460 -3.04 -18.65 -2.17
N LEU A 461 -3.87 -17.59 -2.09
CA LEU A 461 -5.08 -17.47 -2.89
C LEU A 461 -4.76 -17.53 -4.38
N LYS A 462 -3.79 -16.74 -4.85
CA LYS A 462 -3.30 -16.80 -6.23
C LYS A 462 -2.76 -18.17 -6.60
N SER A 463 -2.00 -18.81 -5.72
CA SER A 463 -1.43 -20.13 -5.96
C SER A 463 -2.50 -21.21 -6.13
N VAL A 464 -3.46 -21.31 -5.18
CA VAL A 464 -4.51 -22.35 -5.23
C VAL A 464 -5.51 -22.15 -6.36
N THR A 465 -5.63 -20.93 -6.88
CA THR A 465 -6.52 -20.57 -8.00
C THR A 465 -5.77 -20.37 -9.32
N ARG A 466 -4.47 -20.70 -9.38
CA ARG A 466 -3.61 -20.50 -10.57
C ARG A 466 -3.62 -19.06 -11.11
N GLY A 467 -3.74 -18.08 -10.22
CA GLY A 467 -3.78 -16.67 -10.55
C GLY A 467 -5.16 -16.11 -10.90
N TYR A 468 -6.20 -16.93 -10.95
CA TYR A 468 -7.53 -16.48 -11.38
C TYR A 468 -8.35 -15.75 -10.32
N ALA A 469 -8.06 -15.91 -9.02
CA ALA A 469 -8.82 -15.21 -7.98
C ALA A 469 -8.40 -13.75 -7.87
N SER A 470 -9.37 -12.86 -7.67
CA SER A 470 -9.16 -11.50 -7.20
C SER A 470 -9.67 -11.37 -5.77
N LEU A 471 -9.05 -10.47 -5.01
CA LEU A 471 -9.35 -10.17 -3.62
C LEU A 471 -9.44 -8.66 -3.44
N ASP A 472 -10.49 -8.23 -2.77
CA ASP A 472 -10.62 -6.91 -2.18
C ASP A 472 -11.09 -7.05 -0.74
N TYR A 473 -10.78 -6.08 0.14
CA TYR A 473 -11.22 -6.13 1.54
C TYR A 473 -11.36 -4.74 2.15
N GLU A 474 -12.28 -4.63 3.09
CA GLU A 474 -12.51 -3.42 3.89
C GLU A 474 -12.55 -3.74 5.38
N LEU A 475 -12.19 -2.77 6.23
CA LEU A 475 -12.23 -2.96 7.68
C LEU A 475 -13.67 -3.16 8.18
N ALA A 476 -13.88 -4.24 8.94
CA ALA A 476 -15.18 -4.63 9.53
C ALA A 476 -15.25 -4.42 11.05
N GLY A 477 -14.28 -3.67 11.61
CA GLY A 477 -14.19 -3.44 13.06
C GLY A 477 -13.35 -4.49 13.78
N TYR A 478 -13.58 -4.61 15.09
CA TYR A 478 -12.81 -5.49 15.98
C TYR A 478 -13.70 -6.62 16.51
N ARG A 479 -13.10 -7.81 16.70
CA ARG A 479 -13.78 -8.96 17.29
C ARG A 479 -12.89 -9.62 18.34
N THR A 480 -13.49 -10.09 19.43
CA THR A 480 -12.78 -10.80 20.49
C THR A 480 -12.13 -12.08 19.97
N SER A 481 -10.86 -12.30 20.30
CA SER A 481 -10.09 -13.46 19.86
C SER A 481 -9.14 -13.98 20.94
N SER A 482 -8.86 -15.29 20.91
CA SER A 482 -7.95 -15.93 21.86
C SER A 482 -6.50 -15.78 21.38
N LEU A 483 -5.90 -14.63 21.65
CA LEU A 483 -4.55 -14.29 21.23
C LEU A 483 -3.53 -14.50 22.36
N VAL A 484 -2.32 -14.84 21.97
CA VAL A 484 -1.18 -15.01 22.89
C VAL A 484 0.09 -14.45 22.26
N LYS A 485 0.97 -13.90 23.09
CA LYS A 485 2.31 -13.51 22.68
C LYS A 485 3.21 -14.75 22.64
N VAL A 486 3.90 -14.94 21.54
CA VAL A 486 4.97 -15.92 21.37
C VAL A 486 6.30 -15.19 21.34
N ASP A 487 7.15 -15.43 22.32
CA ASP A 487 8.50 -14.90 22.40
C ASP A 487 9.53 -15.91 21.89
N ILE A 488 10.56 -15.42 21.22
CA ILE A 488 11.70 -16.22 20.77
C ILE A 488 12.88 -15.92 21.67
N LEU A 489 13.45 -16.99 22.24
CA LEU A 489 14.65 -16.92 23.06
C LEU A 489 15.82 -17.55 22.34
N LEU A 490 16.94 -16.83 22.28
CA LEU A 490 18.22 -17.31 21.80
C LEU A 490 19.20 -17.41 22.95
N ASN A 491 19.71 -18.61 23.20
CA ASN A 491 20.60 -18.89 24.33
C ASN A 491 19.99 -18.55 25.71
N GLY A 492 18.66 -18.36 25.78
CA GLY A 492 17.93 -17.98 26.98
C GLY A 492 17.53 -16.52 27.02
N ASP A 493 18.07 -15.69 26.16
CA ASP A 493 17.77 -14.25 26.08
C ASP A 493 16.63 -14.00 25.07
N PRO A 494 15.61 -13.19 25.42
CA PRO A 494 14.52 -12.87 24.53
C PRO A 494 15.00 -11.93 23.40
N VAL A 495 14.50 -12.19 22.18
CA VAL A 495 14.69 -11.33 21.00
C VAL A 495 13.37 -10.68 20.67
N ASP A 496 13.20 -9.45 21.13
CA ASP A 496 11.96 -8.67 21.00
C ASP A 496 11.48 -8.50 19.54
N ALA A 497 12.41 -8.27 18.62
CA ALA A 497 12.13 -8.14 17.19
C ALA A 497 11.59 -9.42 16.51
N LEU A 498 11.67 -10.58 17.17
CA LEU A 498 11.13 -11.86 16.69
C LEU A 498 9.87 -12.29 17.44
N SER A 499 9.38 -11.48 18.39
CA SER A 499 8.12 -11.75 19.09
C SER A 499 6.93 -11.53 18.17
N ALA A 500 5.87 -12.32 18.36
CA ALA A 500 4.64 -12.21 17.56
C ALA A 500 3.39 -12.45 18.41
N ILE A 501 2.30 -11.76 18.08
CA ILE A 501 0.97 -12.03 18.64
C ILE A 501 0.26 -12.98 17.68
N VAL A 502 -0.18 -14.14 18.16
CA VAL A 502 -0.78 -15.19 17.34
C VAL A 502 -1.98 -15.81 18.04
N HIS A 503 -2.89 -16.40 17.26
CA HIS A 503 -4.01 -17.16 17.83
C HIS A 503 -3.49 -18.38 18.61
N ARG A 504 -4.06 -18.61 19.79
CA ARG A 504 -3.62 -19.65 20.76
C ARG A 504 -3.50 -21.05 20.13
N GLU A 505 -4.46 -21.42 19.29
CA GLU A 505 -4.46 -22.73 18.63
C GLU A 505 -3.30 -22.91 17.65
N LYS A 506 -2.90 -21.83 16.97
CA LYS A 506 -1.79 -21.83 16.00
C LYS A 506 -0.43 -21.56 16.63
N ALA A 507 -0.38 -21.11 17.89
CA ALA A 507 0.86 -20.68 18.55
C ALA A 507 1.95 -21.77 18.57
N THR A 508 1.59 -23.03 18.87
CA THR A 508 2.54 -24.15 18.92
C THR A 508 3.08 -24.51 17.54
N SER A 509 2.22 -24.56 16.53
CA SER A 509 2.61 -24.84 15.14
C SER A 509 3.53 -23.75 14.59
N ARG A 510 3.12 -22.47 14.70
CA ARG A 510 3.93 -21.33 14.28
C ARG A 510 5.25 -21.23 15.04
N GLY A 511 5.23 -21.41 16.36
CA GLY A 511 6.45 -21.41 17.17
C GLY A 511 7.45 -22.48 16.73
N ARG A 512 6.97 -23.68 16.36
CA ARG A 512 7.83 -24.76 15.84
C ARG A 512 8.44 -24.41 14.49
N GLN A 513 7.62 -23.98 13.53
CA GLN A 513 8.09 -23.57 12.20
C GLN A 513 9.15 -22.46 12.29
N LEU A 514 8.90 -21.44 13.13
CA LEU A 514 9.83 -20.34 13.31
C LEU A 514 11.17 -20.80 13.91
N VAL A 515 11.13 -21.64 14.94
CA VAL A 515 12.35 -22.17 15.59
C VAL A 515 13.14 -23.06 14.62
N GLU A 516 12.48 -23.88 13.80
CA GLU A 516 13.12 -24.71 12.76
C GLU A 516 13.77 -23.84 11.68
N LYS A 517 13.07 -22.78 11.21
CA LYS A 517 13.58 -21.83 10.22
C LYS A 517 14.78 -21.07 10.77
N LEU A 518 14.69 -20.52 11.97
CA LEU A 518 15.79 -19.82 12.64
C LEU A 518 17.03 -20.71 12.83
N ARG A 519 16.83 -21.98 13.20
CA ARG A 519 17.92 -22.95 13.27
C ARG A 519 18.68 -23.11 11.94
N SER A 520 17.99 -23.01 10.82
CA SER A 520 18.61 -23.12 9.49
C SER A 520 19.36 -21.85 9.08
N LEU A 521 18.91 -20.67 9.52
CA LEU A 521 19.45 -19.37 9.17
C LEU A 521 20.59 -18.93 10.08
N ILE A 522 20.52 -19.25 11.38
CA ILE A 522 21.55 -18.84 12.33
C ILE A 522 22.86 -19.62 12.08
N PRO A 523 23.97 -18.91 11.83
CA PRO A 523 25.25 -19.55 11.56
C PRO A 523 25.77 -20.29 12.79
N ARG A 524 26.39 -21.47 12.57
CA ARG A 524 27.00 -22.25 13.65
C ARG A 524 28.13 -21.48 14.28
N GLN A 525 28.10 -21.39 15.60
CA GLN A 525 29.17 -20.79 16.41
C GLN A 525 29.99 -21.84 17.17
N MET A 526 30.97 -21.41 17.95
CA MET A 526 31.83 -22.29 18.72
C MET A 526 31.10 -22.97 19.89
N PHE A 527 29.89 -22.53 20.21
CA PHE A 527 29.01 -23.09 21.24
C PHE A 527 27.64 -23.45 20.66
N GLU A 528 26.87 -24.24 21.37
CA GLU A 528 25.52 -24.61 20.98
C GLU A 528 24.54 -23.51 21.36
N ILE A 529 23.67 -23.08 20.40
CA ILE A 529 22.68 -22.07 20.60
C ILE A 529 21.31 -22.74 20.65
N PRO A 530 20.64 -22.79 21.81
CA PRO A 530 19.25 -23.20 21.90
C PRO A 530 18.38 -22.07 21.38
N VAL A 531 17.49 -22.37 20.45
CA VAL A 531 16.43 -21.51 19.92
C VAL A 531 15.12 -22.02 20.48
N GLN A 532 14.38 -21.19 21.18
CA GLN A 532 13.15 -21.60 21.88
C GLN A 532 12.01 -20.62 21.55
N ALA A 533 10.82 -21.16 21.33
CA ALA A 533 9.58 -20.38 21.31
C ALA A 533 8.85 -20.60 22.63
N THR A 534 8.36 -19.51 23.22
CA THR A 534 7.68 -19.54 24.54
C THR A 534 6.39 -18.76 24.53
N ILE A 535 5.44 -19.16 25.38
CA ILE A 535 4.28 -18.38 25.76
C ILE A 535 4.42 -18.10 27.25
N GLY A 536 4.73 -16.85 27.61
CA GLY A 536 5.18 -16.52 28.96
C GLY A 536 6.39 -17.37 29.36
N THR A 537 6.30 -18.13 30.44
CA THR A 537 7.38 -19.01 30.92
C THR A 537 7.38 -20.41 30.28
N LYS A 538 6.33 -20.78 29.53
CA LYS A 538 6.18 -22.12 28.96
C LYS A 538 6.84 -22.22 27.61
N VAL A 539 7.85 -23.11 27.49
CA VAL A 539 8.46 -23.45 26.19
C VAL A 539 7.50 -24.32 25.37
N ILE A 540 7.13 -23.87 24.17
CA ILE A 540 6.22 -24.55 23.24
C ILE A 540 6.96 -25.25 22.10
N ALA A 541 8.15 -24.74 21.72
CA ALA A 541 9.03 -25.37 20.74
C ALA A 541 10.50 -25.09 21.06
N ARG A 542 11.38 -25.99 20.67
CA ARG A 542 12.82 -25.83 20.89
C ARG A 542 13.63 -26.58 19.81
N GLU A 543 14.63 -25.89 19.29
CA GLU A 543 15.66 -26.44 18.41
C GLU A 543 17.05 -25.98 18.87
N ASN A 544 18.09 -26.67 18.42
CA ASN A 544 19.45 -26.30 18.78
C ASN A 544 20.32 -26.12 17.53
N VAL A 545 20.98 -24.97 17.40
CA VAL A 545 22.06 -24.78 16.43
C VAL A 545 23.33 -25.44 16.98
N ARG A 546 23.79 -26.48 16.31
CA ARG A 546 24.95 -27.26 16.78
C ARG A 546 26.23 -26.44 16.73
N ALA A 547 27.05 -26.55 17.78
CA ALA A 547 28.36 -25.94 17.81
C ALA A 547 29.28 -26.43 16.68
N MET A 548 30.14 -25.54 16.17
CA MET A 548 31.25 -25.95 15.31
C MET A 548 32.17 -26.92 16.08
N ARG A 549 32.52 -28.03 15.47
CA ARG A 549 33.50 -28.98 16.04
C ARG A 549 34.88 -28.69 15.45
N LYS A 550 35.80 -28.29 16.31
CA LYS A 550 37.23 -28.34 15.99
C LYS A 550 37.72 -29.72 16.32
N ASP A 551 38.33 -30.44 15.37
CA ASP A 551 38.90 -31.74 15.63
C ASP A 551 40.20 -31.57 16.47
N VAL A 552 40.01 -31.57 17.78
CA VAL A 552 41.12 -31.44 18.75
C VAL A 552 41.96 -32.74 18.86
N LEU A 553 41.46 -33.83 18.26
CA LEU A 553 42.12 -35.14 18.27
C LEU A 553 42.97 -35.38 17.02
N ALA A 554 42.88 -34.57 15.98
CA ALA A 554 43.61 -34.72 14.72
C ALA A 554 45.14 -34.81 14.90
N LYS A 555 45.68 -34.18 15.96
CA LYS A 555 47.11 -34.17 16.28
C LYS A 555 47.52 -35.23 17.32
N CYS A 556 46.59 -36.11 17.75
CA CYS A 556 46.86 -37.17 18.72
C CYS A 556 47.22 -38.46 17.98
N TYR A 557 48.48 -38.63 17.66
CA TYR A 557 49.03 -39.89 17.17
C TYR A 557 49.22 -40.85 18.36
N GLY A 558 48.61 -42.05 18.31
CA GLY A 558 48.77 -43.12 19.30
C GLY A 558 47.57 -43.31 20.24
N GLY A 559 47.54 -44.43 20.96
CA GLY A 559 46.44 -44.94 21.75
C GLY A 559 46.22 -44.29 23.13
N ASP A 560 46.76 -43.12 23.43
CA ASP A 560 46.59 -42.47 24.74
C ASP A 560 45.16 -41.97 24.95
N ILE A 561 44.32 -42.83 25.49
CA ILE A 561 42.92 -42.60 25.78
C ILE A 561 42.75 -41.49 26.83
N SER A 562 43.65 -41.39 27.81
CA SER A 562 43.59 -40.38 28.87
C SER A 562 43.80 -38.96 28.35
N ARG A 563 44.74 -38.77 27.42
CA ARG A 563 45.03 -37.50 26.76
C ARG A 563 43.87 -37.06 25.85
N LYS A 564 43.29 -37.99 25.09
CA LYS A 564 42.11 -37.76 24.26
C LYS A 564 40.92 -37.27 25.10
N ARG A 565 40.67 -37.94 26.24
CA ARG A 565 39.60 -37.58 27.17
C ARG A 565 39.78 -36.20 27.78
N LYS A 566 41.00 -35.86 28.26
CA LYS A 566 41.32 -34.51 28.78
C LYS A 566 41.15 -33.41 27.73
N LEU A 567 41.51 -33.63 26.47
CA LEU A 567 41.33 -32.66 25.40
C LEU A 567 39.87 -32.45 25.09
N LEU A 568 39.04 -33.48 25.09
CA LEU A 568 37.59 -33.39 24.91
C LEU A 568 36.92 -32.67 26.09
N GLU A 569 37.35 -32.92 27.32
CA GLU A 569 36.85 -32.23 28.51
C GLU A 569 37.20 -30.74 28.49
N LYS A 570 38.45 -30.37 28.16
CA LYS A 570 38.85 -28.96 27.98
C LYS A 570 38.06 -28.27 26.88
N GLN A 571 37.76 -28.96 25.77
CA GLN A 571 36.93 -28.42 24.70
C GLN A 571 35.49 -28.17 25.20
N LYS A 572 34.94 -29.12 26.00
CA LYS A 572 33.61 -29.00 26.60
C LYS A 572 33.52 -27.82 27.57
N GLU A 573 34.52 -27.67 28.45
CA GLU A 573 34.60 -26.51 29.36
C GLU A 573 34.78 -25.19 28.63
N GLY A 574 35.65 -25.13 27.61
CA GLY A 574 35.83 -23.93 26.78
C GLY A 574 34.54 -23.51 26.09
N LYS A 575 33.80 -24.47 25.54
CA LYS A 575 32.47 -24.21 24.93
C LYS A 575 31.46 -23.70 25.96
N LYS A 576 31.47 -24.24 27.20
CA LYS A 576 30.59 -23.79 28.27
C LYS A 576 30.89 -22.35 28.68
N ARG A 577 32.18 -21.97 28.77
CA ARG A 577 32.59 -20.57 29.06
C ARG A 577 32.22 -19.61 27.90
N MET A 578 32.45 -20.01 26.65
CA MET A 578 32.06 -19.22 25.47
C MET A 578 30.56 -19.00 25.41
N LYS A 579 29.75 -19.96 25.78
CA LYS A 579 28.30 -19.85 25.86
C LYS A 579 27.83 -18.80 26.87
N GLN A 580 28.58 -18.56 27.97
CA GLN A 580 28.24 -17.60 29.00
C GLN A 580 28.61 -16.14 28.62
N VAL A 581 29.49 -15.93 27.66
CA VAL A 581 30.07 -14.63 27.31
C VAL A 581 29.75 -14.23 25.86
N GLY A 582 29.40 -15.21 25.01
CA GLY A 582 29.20 -14.97 23.57
C GLY A 582 27.80 -14.38 23.27
N SER A 583 27.76 -13.24 22.62
CA SER A 583 26.54 -12.73 21.96
C SER A 583 26.26 -13.56 20.71
N VAL A 584 24.99 -13.78 20.40
CA VAL A 584 24.55 -14.45 19.17
C VAL A 584 24.23 -13.38 18.13
N GLU A 585 25.03 -13.34 17.06
CA GLU A 585 24.73 -12.50 15.91
C GLU A 585 23.62 -13.12 15.07
N LEU A 586 22.56 -12.35 14.81
CA LEU A 586 21.44 -12.73 13.96
C LEU A 586 21.65 -12.16 12.56
N PRO A 587 21.62 -13.00 11.50
CA PRO A 587 21.62 -12.48 10.15
C PRO A 587 20.29 -11.77 9.84
N GLN A 588 20.32 -10.83 8.91
CA GLN A 588 19.13 -10.06 8.50
C GLN A 588 17.97 -10.96 8.05
N GLU A 589 18.29 -12.07 7.39
CA GLU A 589 17.30 -13.03 6.91
C GLU A 589 16.51 -13.71 8.05
N ALA A 590 17.06 -13.73 9.26
CA ALA A 590 16.37 -14.29 10.44
C ALA A 590 15.15 -13.46 10.83
N PHE A 591 15.20 -12.14 10.68
CA PHE A 591 14.07 -11.25 10.96
C PHE A 591 12.97 -11.37 9.89
N MET A 592 13.37 -11.63 8.64
CA MET A 592 12.44 -11.87 7.53
C MET A 592 11.84 -13.30 7.55
N ALA A 593 12.39 -14.20 8.37
CA ALA A 593 11.92 -15.60 8.45
C ALA A 593 10.47 -15.71 8.93
N ILE A 594 9.99 -14.73 9.72
CA ILE A 594 8.61 -14.69 10.22
C ILE A 594 7.62 -14.44 9.06
N LEU A 595 8.04 -13.68 8.03
CA LEU A 595 7.22 -13.34 6.86
C LEU A 595 7.08 -14.50 5.87
N LYS A 596 8.08 -15.39 5.82
CA LYS A 596 8.17 -16.48 4.84
C LYS A 596 7.98 -17.85 5.50
N MET A 597 7.02 -17.95 6.41
CA MET A 597 6.60 -19.25 6.96
C MET A 597 5.54 -19.82 6.02
N ASP A 598 5.94 -20.83 5.24
CA ASP A 598 5.07 -21.63 4.37
C ASP A 598 4.14 -22.53 5.20
#